data_c5137230b778a61a18296a3e74646345
#
_entry.id   c5137230b778a61a18296a3e74646345
#
_cell.length_a   1.000
_cell.length_b   1.000
_cell.length_c   1.000
_cell.angle_alpha   90.00
_cell.angle_beta   90.00
_cell.angle_gamma   90.00
#
_symmetry.space_group_name_H-M   'P 1'
#
loop_
_entity.id
_entity.type
_entity.pdbx_description
1 polymer ?
#
loop_
_entity_poly.entity_id
_entity_poly.type
_entity_poly.pdbx_seq_one_letter_code
_entity_poly.pdbx_strand_id
1 'polypeptide(L)'
;MDKVALKRKLLDAVEARADDIIAAGDWIWCNPEAGFKEYKTADYTTGILRDLGLEVEENIGLTGVQAKINGRDDRPNIAVIGELDALLIPEHLESDPDTGAVHSCGHNGQMANMIGVAMALVDSGVMEHLDGSVTCMAVPAEEPIEIEWRRELYGEGKLFFLGGKQEFIKDGYFDDVDISLANHMATNTEWKIAVRGGEGPQPGGVGFMGKMISFKGAEAHSGAAPWNGVNALNAANIAMSAIDAQRDTFKDTDAVRVHYFITKGGDAVNIVPSEVRLEMMIRAASVEAIKDASMKVDRALRGGAIALGAEVEISNIPGYLPSQMQGSDALWRSMRDNAFEIFDEEDLVVGTADPSPIRTPHGAVSDINDVANIMPKASFGVGGATGVGHSRSYSIVDKYVAYVMPVKLYAGMVFDLLWDGAKLARQVTEEYEPQVTKSGYMAYWKDILEG
;
A
#
# COMPACT_ATOMS: atom_id res chain seq x y z
N MET A 1 -14.68 -11.81 -33.94
CA MET A 1 -13.46 -11.02 -34.25
C MET A 1 -12.25 -11.86 -33.88
N ASP A 2 -11.13 -11.72 -34.58
CA ASP A 2 -9.87 -12.39 -34.24
C ASP A 2 -9.29 -11.81 -32.94
N LYS A 3 -8.58 -12.64 -32.15
CA LYS A 3 -7.94 -12.25 -30.87
C LYS A 3 -7.09 -10.98 -31.02
N VAL A 4 -6.22 -10.97 -32.03
CA VAL A 4 -5.28 -9.85 -32.29
C VAL A 4 -6.04 -8.55 -32.59
N ALA A 5 -7.09 -8.64 -33.40
CA ALA A 5 -7.90 -7.46 -33.76
C ALA A 5 -8.67 -6.89 -32.55
N LEU A 6 -9.18 -7.74 -31.65
CA LEU A 6 -9.86 -7.31 -30.42
C LEU A 6 -8.88 -6.67 -29.41
N LYS A 7 -7.71 -7.29 -29.20
CA LYS A 7 -6.69 -6.74 -28.32
C LYS A 7 -6.21 -5.38 -28.82
N ARG A 8 -5.99 -5.27 -30.15
CA ARG A 8 -5.62 -3.99 -30.76
C ARG A 8 -6.71 -2.93 -30.57
N LYS A 9 -7.98 -3.29 -30.77
CA LYS A 9 -9.11 -2.37 -30.53
C LYS A 9 -9.10 -1.81 -29.10
N LEU A 10 -8.76 -2.66 -28.10
CA LEU A 10 -8.64 -2.22 -26.71
C LEU A 10 -7.45 -1.25 -26.53
N LEU A 11 -6.28 -1.56 -27.08
CA LEU A 11 -5.11 -0.69 -26.99
C LEU A 11 -5.32 0.65 -27.75
N ASP A 12 -6.01 0.63 -28.89
CA ASP A 12 -6.39 1.84 -29.64
C ASP A 12 -7.38 2.70 -28.84
N ALA A 13 -8.27 2.10 -28.02
CA ALA A 13 -9.18 2.82 -27.12
C ALA A 13 -8.41 3.51 -25.98
N VAL A 14 -7.36 2.89 -25.44
CA VAL A 14 -6.46 3.56 -24.46
C VAL A 14 -5.85 4.81 -25.09
N GLU A 15 -5.33 4.69 -26.32
CA GLU A 15 -4.69 5.83 -27.00
C GLU A 15 -5.69 6.95 -27.30
N ALA A 16 -6.91 6.60 -27.69
CA ALA A 16 -7.97 7.56 -27.95
C ALA A 16 -8.40 8.36 -26.70
N ARG A 17 -8.18 7.81 -25.51
CA ARG A 17 -8.45 8.43 -24.21
C ARG A 17 -7.23 9.05 -23.53
N ALA A 18 -6.07 9.10 -24.21
CA ALA A 18 -4.82 9.56 -23.60
C ALA A 18 -4.95 10.95 -22.93
N ASP A 19 -5.57 11.91 -23.59
CA ASP A 19 -5.78 13.25 -23.04
C ASP A 19 -6.71 13.25 -21.83
N ASP A 20 -7.77 12.43 -21.83
CA ASP A 20 -8.71 12.31 -20.70
C ASP A 20 -8.03 11.65 -19.50
N ILE A 21 -7.20 10.63 -19.73
CA ILE A 21 -6.42 9.94 -18.69
C ILE A 21 -5.41 10.91 -18.06
N ILE A 22 -4.72 11.71 -18.89
CA ILE A 22 -3.79 12.72 -18.41
C ILE A 22 -4.53 13.80 -17.60
N ALA A 23 -5.68 14.24 -18.09
CA ALA A 23 -6.49 15.22 -17.38
C ALA A 23 -6.96 14.69 -16.01
N ALA A 24 -7.32 13.42 -15.90
CA ALA A 24 -7.69 12.80 -14.64
C ALA A 24 -6.50 12.77 -13.65
N GLY A 25 -5.31 12.35 -14.09
CA GLY A 25 -4.09 12.35 -13.26
C GLY A 25 -3.69 13.74 -12.80
N ASP A 26 -3.83 14.76 -13.66
CA ASP A 26 -3.54 16.15 -13.34
C ASP A 26 -4.55 16.73 -12.35
N TRP A 27 -5.83 16.40 -12.52
CA TRP A 27 -6.86 16.88 -11.60
C TRP A 27 -6.62 16.33 -10.19
N ILE A 28 -6.31 15.02 -10.07
CA ILE A 28 -6.02 14.39 -8.79
C ILE A 28 -4.73 14.97 -8.18
N TRP A 29 -3.68 15.17 -8.98
CA TRP A 29 -2.45 15.83 -8.54
C TRP A 29 -2.72 17.20 -7.91
N CYS A 30 -3.62 17.99 -8.51
CA CYS A 30 -3.98 19.32 -8.04
C CYS A 30 -4.98 19.36 -6.89
N ASN A 31 -5.55 18.21 -6.50
CA ASN A 31 -6.52 18.09 -5.40
C ASN A 31 -6.09 17.00 -4.38
N PRO A 32 -4.88 17.06 -3.82
CA PRO A 32 -4.36 16.03 -2.94
C PRO A 32 -5.08 16.04 -1.59
N GLU A 33 -5.39 14.85 -1.08
CA GLU A 33 -6.06 14.65 0.20
C GLU A 33 -5.38 13.52 0.98
N ALA A 34 -5.27 13.67 2.32
CA ALA A 34 -4.68 12.65 3.17
C ALA A 34 -5.61 11.43 3.31
N GLY A 35 -5.04 10.29 3.66
CA GLY A 35 -5.74 9.02 3.76
C GLY A 35 -6.96 9.05 4.69
N PHE A 36 -8.05 8.42 4.27
CA PHE A 36 -9.40 8.43 4.85
C PHE A 36 -10.08 9.81 4.86
N LYS A 37 -9.58 10.76 4.08
CA LYS A 37 -10.14 12.12 3.88
C LYS A 37 -10.25 12.47 2.40
N GLU A 38 -10.12 11.51 1.51
CA GLU A 38 -10.03 11.66 0.05
C GLU A 38 -11.41 11.90 -0.59
N TYR A 39 -12.23 12.75 0.02
CA TYR A 39 -13.63 12.96 -0.39
C TYR A 39 -13.75 13.54 -1.81
N LYS A 40 -12.92 14.53 -2.17
CA LYS A 40 -12.96 15.15 -3.50
C LYS A 40 -12.48 14.19 -4.58
N THR A 41 -11.42 13.43 -4.28
CA THR A 41 -10.85 12.45 -5.19
C THR A 41 -11.80 11.28 -5.40
N ALA A 42 -12.49 10.82 -4.35
CA ALA A 42 -13.54 9.82 -4.42
C ALA A 42 -14.73 10.29 -5.25
N ASP A 43 -15.25 11.50 -4.99
CA ASP A 43 -16.37 12.09 -5.74
C ASP A 43 -16.02 12.27 -7.23
N TYR A 44 -14.82 12.75 -7.53
CA TYR A 44 -14.32 12.91 -8.90
C TYR A 44 -14.24 11.57 -9.65
N THR A 45 -13.67 10.56 -8.99
CA THR A 45 -13.57 9.20 -9.53
C THR A 45 -14.95 8.60 -9.79
N THR A 46 -15.85 8.73 -8.82
CA THR A 46 -17.25 8.30 -8.92
C THR A 46 -17.96 8.95 -10.10
N GLY A 47 -17.76 10.26 -10.28
CA GLY A 47 -18.33 10.99 -11.40
C GLY A 47 -17.92 10.41 -12.74
N ILE A 48 -16.62 10.18 -12.95
CA ILE A 48 -16.09 9.59 -14.19
C ILE A 48 -16.65 8.18 -14.42
N LEU A 49 -16.65 7.32 -13.41
CA LEU A 49 -17.13 5.94 -13.55
C LEU A 49 -18.64 5.89 -13.86
N ARG A 50 -19.45 6.79 -13.27
CA ARG A 50 -20.87 6.94 -13.59
C ARG A 50 -21.10 7.47 -15.00
N ASP A 51 -20.29 8.43 -15.46
CA ASP A 51 -20.37 8.96 -16.83
C ASP A 51 -20.04 7.90 -17.89
N LEU A 52 -19.23 6.89 -17.53
CA LEU A 52 -19.00 5.68 -18.32
C LEU A 52 -20.19 4.70 -18.29
N GLY A 53 -21.23 4.97 -17.52
CA GLY A 53 -22.41 4.11 -17.39
C GLY A 53 -22.24 2.95 -16.39
N LEU A 54 -21.26 3.01 -15.51
CA LEU A 54 -21.00 1.96 -14.52
C LEU A 54 -21.82 2.19 -13.24
N GLU A 55 -22.23 1.09 -12.59
CA GLU A 55 -22.72 1.13 -11.22
C GLU A 55 -21.54 1.29 -10.27
N VAL A 56 -21.60 2.28 -9.40
CA VAL A 56 -20.50 2.65 -8.51
C VAL A 56 -20.91 2.49 -7.06
N GLU A 57 -20.12 1.76 -6.31
CA GLU A 57 -20.22 1.63 -4.86
C GLU A 57 -19.21 2.56 -4.20
N GLU A 58 -19.66 3.33 -3.20
CA GLU A 58 -18.94 4.44 -2.58
C GLU A 58 -18.82 4.24 -1.07
N ASN A 59 -17.97 5.05 -0.44
CA ASN A 59 -17.78 5.08 1.01
C ASN A 59 -17.25 3.77 1.60
N ILE A 60 -16.52 2.99 0.82
CA ILE A 60 -15.88 1.76 1.27
C ILE A 60 -14.66 2.14 2.11
N GLY A 61 -14.59 1.66 3.35
CA GLY A 61 -13.51 2.09 4.25
C GLY A 61 -13.42 3.63 4.35
N LEU A 62 -14.55 4.31 4.47
CA LEU A 62 -14.83 5.76 4.52
C LEU A 62 -14.86 6.46 3.16
N THR A 63 -13.84 6.37 2.31
CA THR A 63 -13.72 7.16 1.08
C THR A 63 -13.49 6.31 -0.18
N GLY A 64 -13.30 5.01 -0.02
CA GLY A 64 -13.05 4.12 -1.16
C GLY A 64 -14.23 3.98 -2.10
N VAL A 65 -13.92 3.64 -3.35
CA VAL A 65 -14.88 3.53 -4.46
C VAL A 65 -14.57 2.30 -5.28
N GLN A 66 -15.59 1.59 -5.75
CA GLN A 66 -15.41 0.54 -6.75
C GLN A 66 -16.49 0.54 -7.82
N ALA A 67 -16.13 0.00 -8.99
CA ALA A 67 -17.05 -0.27 -10.07
C ALA A 67 -16.66 -1.55 -10.79
N LYS A 68 -17.64 -2.37 -11.16
CA LYS A 68 -17.44 -3.65 -11.85
C LYS A 68 -17.87 -3.56 -13.30
N ILE A 69 -17.02 -4.07 -14.20
CA ILE A 69 -17.27 -4.16 -15.64
C ILE A 69 -17.40 -5.65 -15.97
N ASN A 70 -18.60 -6.08 -16.31
CA ASN A 70 -18.88 -7.48 -16.60
C ASN A 70 -18.53 -7.83 -18.04
N GLY A 71 -17.95 -9.02 -18.22
CA GLY A 71 -17.85 -9.68 -19.51
C GLY A 71 -19.00 -10.66 -19.71
N ARG A 72 -18.71 -11.82 -20.33
CA ARG A 72 -19.71 -12.87 -20.56
C ARG A 72 -20.06 -13.66 -19.30
N ASP A 73 -19.16 -13.69 -18.35
CA ASP A 73 -19.29 -14.35 -17.04
C ASP A 73 -18.87 -13.39 -15.93
N ASP A 74 -19.30 -13.64 -14.69
CA ASP A 74 -18.91 -12.85 -13.52
C ASP A 74 -17.50 -13.20 -13.01
N ARG A 75 -17.01 -14.41 -13.33
CA ARG A 75 -15.73 -14.94 -12.83
C ARG A 75 -14.93 -15.64 -13.93
N PRO A 76 -13.58 -15.58 -13.89
CA PRO A 76 -12.80 -14.90 -12.83
C PRO A 76 -12.94 -13.37 -12.86
N ASN A 77 -12.74 -12.72 -11.71
CA ASN A 77 -12.79 -11.28 -11.55
C ASN A 77 -11.37 -10.71 -11.30
N ILE A 78 -10.97 -9.75 -12.11
CA ILE A 78 -9.66 -9.11 -12.04
C ILE A 78 -9.80 -7.72 -11.42
N ALA A 79 -9.17 -7.48 -10.27
CA ALA A 79 -9.12 -6.14 -9.70
C ALA A 79 -7.98 -5.32 -10.32
N VAL A 80 -8.28 -4.09 -10.72
CA VAL A 80 -7.28 -3.05 -11.04
C VAL A 80 -7.36 -2.00 -9.94
N ILE A 81 -6.25 -1.83 -9.21
CA ILE A 81 -6.21 -1.05 -7.97
C ILE A 81 -5.51 0.28 -8.23
N GLY A 82 -6.15 1.38 -7.81
CA GLY A 82 -5.57 2.70 -7.66
C GLY A 82 -5.69 3.17 -6.21
N GLU A 83 -4.74 3.97 -5.75
CA GLU A 83 -4.67 4.52 -4.40
C GLU A 83 -5.07 5.99 -4.40
N LEU A 84 -5.99 6.37 -3.49
CA LEU A 84 -6.61 7.70 -3.48
C LEU A 84 -5.77 8.76 -2.78
N ASP A 85 -4.98 8.35 -1.77
CA ASP A 85 -4.41 9.24 -0.79
C ASP A 85 -3.11 9.93 -1.22
N ALA A 86 -2.79 11.00 -0.53
CA ALA A 86 -1.59 11.81 -0.66
C ALA A 86 -0.85 11.92 0.67
N LEU A 87 0.45 12.20 0.60
CA LEU A 87 1.31 12.49 1.75
C LEU A 87 1.13 13.94 2.24
N LEU A 88 1.52 14.18 3.50
CA LEU A 88 1.58 15.51 4.08
C LEU A 88 3.03 16.02 4.06
N ILE A 89 3.37 16.87 3.09
CA ILE A 89 4.72 17.46 2.93
C ILE A 89 4.57 18.96 2.64
N PRO A 90 4.35 19.79 3.68
CA PRO A 90 4.10 21.23 3.52
C PRO A 90 5.21 21.99 2.80
N GLU A 91 6.44 21.44 2.81
CA GLU A 91 7.60 22.06 2.14
C GLU A 91 7.64 21.80 0.62
N HIS A 92 6.73 20.99 0.08
CA HIS A 92 6.62 20.76 -1.36
C HIS A 92 5.98 21.98 -2.04
N LEU A 93 6.52 22.37 -3.21
CA LEU A 93 6.06 23.60 -3.90
C LEU A 93 4.61 23.53 -4.38
N GLU A 94 4.12 22.32 -4.62
CA GLU A 94 2.75 22.07 -5.11
C GLU A 94 1.87 21.40 -4.03
N SER A 95 2.27 21.50 -2.75
CA SER A 95 1.40 21.05 -1.66
C SER A 95 0.18 21.96 -1.52
N ASP A 96 -0.93 21.37 -1.14
CA ASP A 96 -2.13 22.11 -0.76
C ASP A 96 -1.79 23.07 0.41
N PRO A 97 -2.04 24.37 0.30
CA PRO A 97 -1.59 25.37 1.28
C PRO A 97 -2.30 25.25 2.63
N ASP A 98 -3.47 24.65 2.70
CA ASP A 98 -4.26 24.51 3.92
C ASP A 98 -3.92 23.22 4.68
N THR A 99 -3.65 22.14 3.94
CA THR A 99 -3.44 20.80 4.52
C THR A 99 -1.99 20.32 4.47
N GLY A 100 -1.18 20.85 3.56
CA GLY A 100 0.17 20.36 3.26
C GLY A 100 0.18 19.06 2.45
N ALA A 101 -0.97 18.63 1.92
CA ALA A 101 -1.07 17.39 1.15
C ALA A 101 -0.41 17.53 -0.23
N VAL A 102 0.21 16.44 -0.72
CA VAL A 102 0.79 16.34 -2.07
C VAL A 102 0.98 14.89 -2.49
N HIS A 103 0.77 14.58 -3.77
CA HIS A 103 0.93 13.23 -4.33
C HIS A 103 2.41 12.84 -4.58
N SER A 104 3.29 13.00 -3.58
CA SER A 104 4.73 12.71 -3.75
C SER A 104 5.09 11.22 -3.64
N CYS A 105 4.10 10.33 -3.68
CA CYS A 105 4.24 8.88 -3.89
C CYS A 105 3.74 8.43 -5.28
N GLY A 106 3.02 9.30 -6.01
CA GLY A 106 2.52 9.02 -7.36
C GLY A 106 1.18 8.29 -7.42
N HIS A 107 0.40 8.29 -6.32
CA HIS A 107 -0.92 7.66 -6.28
C HIS A 107 -1.91 8.28 -7.27
N ASN A 108 -1.79 9.57 -7.57
CA ASN A 108 -2.54 10.22 -8.65
C ASN A 108 -2.35 9.52 -10.01
N GLY A 109 -1.13 9.01 -10.29
CA GLY A 109 -0.84 8.22 -11.48
C GLY A 109 -1.53 6.86 -11.45
N GLN A 110 -1.52 6.18 -10.31
CA GLN A 110 -2.24 4.91 -10.14
C GLN A 110 -3.75 5.09 -10.35
N MET A 111 -4.32 6.17 -9.81
CA MET A 111 -5.73 6.51 -10.02
C MET A 111 -6.05 6.80 -11.48
N ALA A 112 -5.20 7.59 -12.18
CA ALA A 112 -5.34 7.83 -13.61
C ALA A 112 -5.27 6.54 -14.41
N ASN A 113 -4.40 5.60 -14.02
CA ASN A 113 -4.27 4.30 -14.67
C ASN A 113 -5.53 3.44 -14.48
N MET A 114 -6.06 3.34 -13.28
CA MET A 114 -7.29 2.59 -12.99
C MET A 114 -8.50 3.17 -13.76
N ILE A 115 -8.67 4.50 -13.73
CA ILE A 115 -9.70 5.22 -14.49
C ILE A 115 -9.54 4.98 -16.00
N GLY A 116 -8.31 5.05 -16.51
CA GLY A 116 -7.99 4.79 -17.91
C GLY A 116 -8.33 3.38 -18.37
N VAL A 117 -8.13 2.36 -17.50
CA VAL A 117 -8.56 0.99 -17.77
C VAL A 117 -10.08 0.92 -17.91
N ALA A 118 -10.82 1.55 -17.01
CA ALA A 118 -12.29 1.61 -17.08
C ALA A 118 -12.76 2.25 -18.39
N MET A 119 -12.20 3.40 -18.75
CA MET A 119 -12.51 4.10 -20.01
C MET A 119 -12.28 3.18 -21.23
N ALA A 120 -11.11 2.57 -21.32
CA ALA A 120 -10.72 1.75 -22.46
C ALA A 120 -11.58 0.48 -22.59
N LEU A 121 -11.90 -0.20 -21.49
CA LEU A 121 -12.73 -1.40 -21.49
C LEU A 121 -14.17 -1.08 -21.93
N VAL A 122 -14.74 0.04 -21.46
CA VAL A 122 -16.09 0.47 -21.84
C VAL A 122 -16.12 0.90 -23.31
N ASP A 123 -15.23 1.78 -23.74
CA ASP A 123 -15.25 2.35 -25.09
C ASP A 123 -14.92 1.30 -26.17
N SER A 124 -14.04 0.38 -25.87
CA SER A 124 -13.72 -0.70 -26.83
C SER A 124 -14.84 -1.73 -26.96
N GLY A 125 -15.67 -1.91 -25.93
CA GLY A 125 -16.69 -2.96 -25.87
C GLY A 125 -16.12 -4.38 -25.94
N VAL A 126 -14.81 -4.57 -25.64
CA VAL A 126 -14.18 -5.91 -25.75
C VAL A 126 -14.69 -6.88 -24.69
N MET A 127 -15.24 -6.37 -23.58
CA MET A 127 -15.79 -7.21 -22.51
C MET A 127 -16.90 -8.14 -22.99
N GLU A 128 -17.64 -7.79 -24.04
CA GLU A 128 -18.62 -8.70 -24.70
C GLU A 128 -18.00 -9.99 -25.27
N HIS A 129 -16.66 -10.01 -25.41
CA HIS A 129 -15.90 -11.14 -25.97
C HIS A 129 -15.00 -11.83 -24.93
N LEU A 130 -14.96 -11.34 -23.69
CA LEU A 130 -14.11 -11.85 -22.62
C LEU A 130 -14.95 -12.61 -21.56
N ASP A 131 -14.34 -13.62 -20.95
CA ASP A 131 -14.97 -14.51 -19.99
C ASP A 131 -14.51 -14.15 -18.57
N GLY A 132 -15.37 -13.45 -17.81
CA GLY A 132 -15.10 -12.94 -16.47
C GLY A 132 -15.43 -11.47 -16.34
N SER A 133 -14.92 -10.82 -15.33
CA SER A 133 -15.18 -9.41 -15.04
C SER A 133 -13.92 -8.66 -14.61
N VAL A 134 -13.99 -7.33 -14.59
CA VAL A 134 -12.94 -6.44 -14.08
C VAL A 134 -13.56 -5.53 -13.03
N THR A 135 -12.94 -5.44 -11.85
CA THR A 135 -13.32 -4.49 -10.82
C THR A 135 -12.25 -3.40 -10.70
N CYS A 136 -12.64 -2.16 -10.99
CA CYS A 136 -11.82 -0.99 -10.74
C CYS A 136 -11.99 -0.58 -9.29
N MET A 137 -10.90 -0.57 -8.51
CA MET A 137 -10.90 -0.27 -7.08
C MET A 137 -10.06 0.96 -6.79
N ALA A 138 -10.70 2.03 -6.35
CA ALA A 138 -10.06 3.23 -5.79
C ALA A 138 -9.98 3.05 -4.27
N VAL A 139 -8.79 2.75 -3.76
CA VAL A 139 -8.59 2.34 -2.37
C VAL A 139 -8.03 3.51 -1.56
N PRO A 140 -8.58 3.86 -0.38
CA PRO A 140 -8.07 4.94 0.45
C PRO A 140 -6.80 4.55 1.21
N ALA A 141 -6.09 5.56 1.72
CA ALA A 141 -5.18 5.46 2.87
C ALA A 141 -4.13 4.34 2.79
N GLU A 142 -3.35 4.30 1.71
CA GLU A 142 -2.19 3.41 1.63
C GLU A 142 -1.08 3.84 2.59
N GLU A 143 -0.85 5.15 2.72
CA GLU A 143 0.19 5.73 3.55
C GLU A 143 -0.20 5.73 5.03
N PRO A 144 0.61 5.13 5.94
CA PRO A 144 0.29 5.05 7.36
C PRO A 144 0.65 6.35 8.10
N ILE A 145 -0.05 7.43 7.76
CA ILE A 145 0.09 8.75 8.38
C ILE A 145 -1.07 9.06 9.32
N GLU A 146 -0.97 10.11 10.15
CA GLU A 146 -1.99 10.54 11.11
C GLU A 146 -2.49 9.41 12.04
N ILE A 147 -1.56 8.59 12.57
CA ILE A 147 -1.88 7.35 13.31
C ILE A 147 -2.73 7.63 14.56
N GLU A 148 -2.49 8.73 15.29
CA GLU A 148 -3.30 9.09 16.46
C GLU A 148 -4.76 9.32 16.09
N TRP A 149 -5.03 10.07 15.00
CA TRP A 149 -6.39 10.30 14.52
C TRP A 149 -7.05 9.02 13.99
N ARG A 150 -6.34 8.18 13.25
CA ARG A 150 -6.88 6.88 12.79
C ARG A 150 -7.24 5.98 13.95
N ARG A 151 -6.50 6.07 15.05
CA ARG A 151 -6.82 5.35 16.27
C ARG A 151 -8.09 5.84 16.97
N GLU A 152 -8.41 7.14 16.88
CA GLU A 152 -9.70 7.65 17.33
C GLU A 152 -10.83 6.99 16.54
N LEU A 153 -10.69 6.89 15.21
CA LEU A 153 -11.63 6.21 14.33
C LEU A 153 -11.76 4.71 14.66
N TYR A 154 -10.65 4.05 15.03
CA TYR A 154 -10.69 2.69 15.55
C TYR A 154 -11.50 2.61 16.86
N GLY A 155 -11.28 3.53 17.80
CA GLY A 155 -12.02 3.61 19.06
C GLY A 155 -13.52 3.86 18.86
N GLU A 156 -13.90 4.54 17.80
CA GLU A 156 -15.29 4.77 17.38
C GLU A 156 -15.89 3.60 16.58
N GLY A 157 -15.09 2.56 16.29
CA GLY A 157 -15.52 1.41 15.51
C GLY A 157 -15.70 1.68 14.00
N LYS A 158 -15.16 2.80 13.50
CA LYS A 158 -15.24 3.18 12.09
C LYS A 158 -14.20 2.50 11.23
N LEU A 159 -13.02 2.23 11.79
CA LEU A 159 -11.90 1.54 11.14
C LEU A 159 -11.35 0.46 12.07
N PHE A 160 -10.69 -0.53 11.51
CA PHE A 160 -9.88 -1.51 12.26
C PHE A 160 -8.41 -1.45 11.86
N PHE A 161 -8.12 -1.15 10.59
CA PHE A 161 -6.79 -1.12 10.02
C PHE A 161 -6.31 0.30 9.72
N LEU A 162 -5.00 0.43 9.54
CA LEU A 162 -4.38 1.68 9.08
C LEU A 162 -4.50 1.85 7.56
N GLY A 163 -4.55 0.76 6.80
CA GLY A 163 -4.57 0.75 5.34
C GLY A 163 -5.95 0.44 4.76
N GLY A 164 -6.28 1.09 3.66
CA GLY A 164 -7.59 0.95 3.01
C GLY A 164 -7.80 -0.41 2.35
N LYS A 165 -6.76 -1.02 1.76
CA LYS A 165 -6.88 -2.37 1.18
C LYS A 165 -7.24 -3.41 2.25
N GLN A 166 -6.72 -3.22 3.47
CA GLN A 166 -7.06 -4.06 4.61
C GLN A 166 -8.53 -3.89 5.04
N GLU A 167 -9.05 -2.64 5.03
CA GLU A 167 -10.48 -2.38 5.28
C GLU A 167 -11.35 -3.03 4.19
N PHE A 168 -10.95 -2.95 2.91
CA PHE A 168 -11.63 -3.63 1.80
C PHE A 168 -11.65 -5.15 1.99
N ILE A 169 -10.54 -5.76 2.44
CA ILE A 169 -10.50 -7.21 2.75
C ILE A 169 -11.45 -7.53 3.92
N LYS A 170 -11.39 -6.74 5.00
CA LYS A 170 -12.23 -6.93 6.19
C LYS A 170 -13.73 -6.88 5.86
N ASP A 171 -14.11 -5.94 4.99
CA ASP A 171 -15.51 -5.69 4.63
C ASP A 171 -16.00 -6.58 3.45
N GLY A 172 -15.12 -7.49 2.94
CA GLY A 172 -15.48 -8.51 1.95
C GLY A 172 -15.39 -8.05 0.49
N TYR A 173 -14.87 -6.85 0.21
CA TYR A 173 -14.77 -6.31 -1.16
C TYR A 173 -13.75 -7.05 -2.05
N PHE A 174 -12.91 -7.88 -1.48
CA PHE A 174 -12.05 -8.79 -2.21
C PHE A 174 -12.59 -10.22 -2.33
N ASP A 175 -13.77 -10.55 -1.77
CA ASP A 175 -14.27 -11.93 -1.72
C ASP A 175 -14.55 -12.50 -3.11
N ASP A 176 -15.03 -11.70 -4.03
CA ASP A 176 -15.32 -12.08 -5.41
C ASP A 176 -14.16 -11.74 -6.39
N VAL A 177 -13.04 -11.25 -5.93
CA VAL A 177 -11.84 -10.99 -6.73
C VAL A 177 -10.93 -12.23 -6.76
N ASP A 178 -10.42 -12.58 -7.93
CA ASP A 178 -9.56 -13.74 -8.14
C ASP A 178 -8.09 -13.37 -8.33
N ILE A 179 -7.81 -12.23 -8.98
CA ILE A 179 -6.45 -11.73 -9.28
C ILE A 179 -6.44 -10.22 -9.08
N SER A 180 -5.37 -9.68 -8.54
CA SER A 180 -5.17 -8.24 -8.42
C SER A 180 -4.01 -7.73 -9.26
N LEU A 181 -4.21 -6.59 -9.89
CA LEU A 181 -3.22 -5.86 -10.67
C LEU A 181 -2.98 -4.50 -10.04
N ALA A 182 -1.72 -4.16 -9.82
CA ALA A 182 -1.29 -2.88 -9.25
C ALA A 182 -0.04 -2.36 -9.98
N ASN A 183 0.28 -1.09 -9.81
CA ASN A 183 1.56 -0.54 -10.21
C ASN A 183 2.11 0.39 -9.12
N HIS A 184 3.33 0.84 -9.28
CA HIS A 184 3.90 1.88 -8.43
C HIS A 184 4.80 2.80 -9.23
N MET A 185 4.65 4.11 -9.01
CA MET A 185 5.51 5.11 -9.63
C MET A 185 6.93 5.04 -9.07
N ALA A 186 7.92 5.11 -9.96
CA ALA A 186 9.31 5.19 -9.60
C ALA A 186 9.89 6.54 -10.04
N THR A 187 10.74 7.13 -9.21
CA THR A 187 11.48 8.34 -9.56
C THR A 187 12.60 7.97 -10.54
N ASN A 188 12.20 7.77 -11.79
CA ASN A 188 13.09 7.34 -12.85
C ASN A 188 12.63 7.86 -14.22
N THR A 189 13.60 8.25 -15.05
CA THR A 189 13.40 8.75 -16.41
C THR A 189 14.19 7.96 -17.47
N GLU A 190 14.94 6.93 -17.07
CA GLU A 190 15.77 6.12 -17.98
C GLU A 190 14.98 4.98 -18.62
N TRP A 191 14.01 4.44 -17.92
CA TRP A 191 13.09 3.41 -18.41
C TRP A 191 11.63 3.85 -18.12
N LYS A 192 10.68 3.30 -18.87
CA LYS A 192 9.27 3.68 -18.77
C LYS A 192 8.46 2.67 -17.97
N ILE A 193 8.65 1.37 -18.22
CA ILE A 193 7.94 0.28 -17.52
C ILE A 193 8.96 -0.73 -16.99
N ALA A 194 8.78 -1.16 -15.75
CA ALA A 194 9.64 -2.15 -15.10
C ALA A 194 8.82 -3.38 -14.66
N VAL A 195 9.02 -4.50 -15.33
CA VAL A 195 8.48 -5.82 -14.99
C VAL A 195 9.52 -6.57 -14.18
N ARG A 196 9.53 -6.32 -12.87
CA ARG A 196 10.51 -6.90 -11.95
C ARG A 196 10.13 -8.32 -11.54
N GLY A 197 11.12 -9.09 -11.08
CA GLY A 197 10.93 -10.47 -10.65
C GLY A 197 11.38 -11.47 -11.71
N GLY A 198 10.79 -12.66 -11.69
CA GLY A 198 11.15 -13.79 -12.56
C GLY A 198 10.28 -14.99 -12.24
N GLU A 199 10.54 -16.10 -12.91
CA GLU A 199 9.90 -17.38 -12.59
C GLU A 199 10.48 -17.98 -11.29
N GLY A 200 9.67 -18.74 -10.59
CA GLY A 200 10.01 -19.38 -9.32
C GLY A 200 9.97 -18.44 -8.11
N PRO A 201 10.42 -18.91 -6.94
CA PRO A 201 10.36 -18.15 -5.71
C PRO A 201 11.13 -16.85 -5.79
N GLN A 202 10.49 -15.76 -5.45
CA GLN A 202 11.08 -14.42 -5.37
C GLN A 202 11.25 -14.01 -3.88
N PRO A 203 12.20 -13.11 -3.54
CA PRO A 203 12.27 -12.56 -2.19
C PRO A 203 11.00 -11.76 -1.92
N GLY A 204 10.38 -12.02 -0.77
CA GLY A 204 9.23 -11.26 -0.30
C GLY A 204 9.59 -9.84 0.15
N GLY A 205 8.57 -9.04 0.44
CA GLY A 205 8.72 -7.79 1.15
C GLY A 205 8.59 -7.96 2.67
N VAL A 206 9.17 -7.05 3.44
CA VAL A 206 8.93 -7.02 4.89
C VAL A 206 7.49 -6.56 5.17
N GLY A 207 6.95 -7.01 6.30
CA GLY A 207 5.76 -6.44 6.90
C GLY A 207 6.12 -5.60 8.12
N PHE A 208 5.11 -5.04 8.79
CA PHE A 208 5.31 -4.38 10.06
C PHE A 208 4.10 -4.50 10.99
N MET A 209 4.35 -4.31 12.27
CA MET A 209 3.36 -4.02 13.29
C MET A 209 3.68 -2.68 13.92
N GLY A 210 2.65 -1.86 14.14
CA GLY A 210 2.76 -0.61 14.86
C GLY A 210 2.61 -0.80 16.37
N LYS A 211 3.18 0.13 17.15
CA LYS A 211 2.90 0.25 18.59
C LYS A 211 2.74 1.71 18.98
N MET A 212 1.78 1.96 19.86
CA MET A 212 1.71 3.19 20.63
C MET A 212 2.04 2.91 22.10
N ILE A 213 2.93 3.70 22.64
CA ILE A 213 3.46 3.53 23.97
C ILE A 213 3.22 4.80 24.79
N SER A 214 2.71 4.65 26.01
CA SER A 214 2.58 5.75 26.97
C SER A 214 3.27 5.37 28.27
N PHE A 215 4.35 6.10 28.61
CA PHE A 215 4.97 6.03 29.93
C PHE A 215 4.28 7.03 30.86
N LYS A 216 3.88 6.58 32.04
CA LYS A 216 3.23 7.38 33.07
C LYS A 216 4.10 7.40 34.33
N GLY A 217 4.42 8.58 34.78
CA GLY A 217 5.20 8.86 35.99
C GLY A 217 4.45 9.76 36.94
N ALA A 218 5.21 10.58 37.68
CA ALA A 218 4.65 11.59 38.59
C ALA A 218 5.40 12.91 38.43
N GLU A 219 4.67 13.99 38.28
CA GLU A 219 5.22 15.34 38.21
C GLU A 219 5.76 15.83 39.56
N ALA A 220 6.81 16.63 39.49
CA ALA A 220 7.39 17.32 40.63
C ALA A 220 8.18 18.55 40.14
N HIS A 221 8.49 19.49 41.02
CA HIS A 221 9.36 20.61 40.69
C HIS A 221 10.81 20.12 40.49
N SER A 222 11.34 20.22 39.26
CA SER A 222 12.62 19.60 38.89
C SER A 222 13.85 20.13 39.66
N GLY A 223 13.78 21.36 40.17
CA GLY A 223 14.86 21.96 40.95
C GLY A 223 14.66 21.91 42.49
N ALA A 224 13.40 22.01 42.97
CA ALA A 224 13.12 22.11 44.36
C ALA A 224 12.87 20.78 45.10
N ALA A 225 12.20 19.83 44.42
CA ALA A 225 11.84 18.56 45.03
C ALA A 225 11.73 17.42 43.97
N PRO A 226 12.74 17.19 43.10
CA PRO A 226 12.69 16.17 42.04
C PRO A 226 12.50 14.74 42.58
N TRP A 227 12.86 14.49 43.82
CA TRP A 227 12.75 13.19 44.48
C TRP A 227 11.30 12.80 44.77
N ASN A 228 10.33 13.72 44.64
CA ASN A 228 8.89 13.45 44.78
C ASN A 228 8.27 13.01 43.43
N GLY A 229 9.01 13.12 42.33
CA GLY A 229 8.55 12.78 41.00
C GLY A 229 9.02 11.40 40.54
N VAL A 230 8.37 10.91 39.47
CA VAL A 230 8.79 9.73 38.68
C VAL A 230 8.94 10.20 37.26
N ASN A 231 10.18 10.19 36.75
CA ASN A 231 10.50 10.75 35.44
C ASN A 231 10.17 9.76 34.31
N ALA A 232 9.05 9.96 33.65
CA ALA A 232 8.59 9.14 32.52
C ALA A 232 9.55 9.24 31.31
N LEU A 233 10.21 10.40 31.10
CA LEU A 233 11.16 10.56 29.98
C LEU A 233 12.41 9.73 30.20
N ASN A 234 12.95 9.67 31.42
CA ASN A 234 14.07 8.83 31.74
C ASN A 234 13.71 7.34 31.64
N ALA A 235 12.50 6.94 32.03
CA ALA A 235 12.02 5.58 31.85
C ALA A 235 11.96 5.19 30.36
N ALA A 236 11.40 6.06 29.52
CA ALA A 236 11.39 5.88 28.07
C ALA A 236 12.81 5.81 27.49
N ASN A 237 13.75 6.65 27.93
CA ASN A 237 15.14 6.63 27.45
C ASN A 237 15.85 5.31 27.79
N ILE A 238 15.66 4.76 28.99
CA ILE A 238 16.20 3.44 29.37
C ILE A 238 15.57 2.35 28.48
N ALA A 239 14.28 2.42 28.24
CA ALA A 239 13.57 1.47 27.36
C ALA A 239 14.11 1.52 25.93
N MET A 240 14.28 2.71 25.35
CA MET A 240 14.86 2.89 24.00
C MET A 240 16.27 2.32 23.93
N SER A 241 17.12 2.58 24.93
CA SER A 241 18.47 2.00 25.02
C SER A 241 18.45 0.46 25.11
N ALA A 242 17.48 -0.10 25.85
CA ALA A 242 17.31 -1.53 25.96
C ALA A 242 16.80 -2.16 24.63
N ILE A 243 15.95 -1.47 23.87
CA ILE A 243 15.53 -1.88 22.53
C ILE A 243 16.74 -1.91 21.59
N ASP A 244 17.57 -0.86 21.58
CA ASP A 244 18.76 -0.80 20.74
C ASP A 244 19.76 -1.92 21.07
N ALA A 245 19.89 -2.27 22.35
CA ALA A 245 20.72 -3.39 22.81
C ALA A 245 20.20 -4.79 22.38
N GLN A 246 18.93 -4.91 21.94
CA GLN A 246 18.40 -6.16 21.40
C GLN A 246 18.86 -6.46 19.96
N ARG A 247 19.49 -5.49 19.28
CA ARG A 247 19.84 -5.60 17.85
C ARG A 247 20.65 -6.87 17.53
N ASP A 248 21.58 -7.24 18.39
CA ASP A 248 22.41 -8.45 18.24
C ASP A 248 21.65 -9.76 18.41
N THR A 249 20.38 -9.72 18.86
CA THR A 249 19.56 -10.90 19.11
C THR A 249 18.60 -11.21 17.97
N PHE A 250 18.54 -10.37 16.93
CA PHE A 250 17.74 -10.61 15.73
C PHE A 250 18.57 -11.38 14.70
N LYS A 251 17.92 -12.31 13.98
CA LYS A 251 18.58 -13.00 12.87
C LYS A 251 18.71 -12.07 11.68
N ASP A 252 19.81 -12.12 10.97
CA ASP A 252 20.04 -11.32 9.76
C ASP A 252 18.99 -11.62 8.67
N THR A 253 18.56 -12.89 8.57
CA THR A 253 17.54 -13.34 7.62
C THR A 253 16.17 -12.77 7.88
N ASP A 254 15.87 -12.35 9.11
CA ASP A 254 14.58 -11.84 9.51
C ASP A 254 14.42 -10.36 9.13
N ALA A 255 15.49 -9.69 8.72
CA ALA A 255 15.53 -8.28 8.30
C ALA A 255 14.82 -7.33 9.29
N VAL A 256 14.95 -7.59 10.61
CA VAL A 256 14.25 -6.82 11.65
C VAL A 256 14.75 -5.39 11.70
N ARG A 257 13.79 -4.45 11.72
CA ARG A 257 14.02 -3.03 11.97
C ARG A 257 13.00 -2.50 12.95
N VAL A 258 13.47 -1.94 14.06
CA VAL A 258 12.65 -1.23 15.03
C VAL A 258 12.93 0.26 14.88
N HIS A 259 11.90 1.01 14.53
CA HIS A 259 11.98 2.46 14.38
C HIS A 259 10.94 3.11 15.27
N TYR A 260 11.35 4.15 16.01
CA TYR A 260 10.48 4.85 16.96
C TYR A 260 10.81 6.33 17.02
N PHE A 261 9.83 7.14 17.46
CA PHE A 261 10.03 8.53 17.79
C PHE A 261 9.12 8.95 18.96
N ILE A 262 9.50 10.04 19.62
CA ILE A 262 8.75 10.59 20.76
C ILE A 262 7.75 11.61 20.22
N THR A 263 6.46 11.36 20.42
CA THR A 263 5.38 12.28 20.05
C THR A 263 5.10 13.30 21.17
N LYS A 264 5.34 12.90 22.44
CA LYS A 264 5.27 13.80 23.62
C LYS A 264 6.42 13.46 24.58
N GLY A 265 7.26 14.45 24.92
CA GLY A 265 8.46 14.28 25.75
C GLY A 265 8.38 15.00 27.12
N GLY A 266 7.22 15.51 27.53
CA GLY A 266 7.02 16.32 28.72
C GLY A 266 6.44 17.69 28.37
N ASP A 267 6.19 18.55 29.39
CA ASP A 267 5.46 19.81 29.21
C ASP A 267 6.33 21.05 29.47
N ALA A 268 7.24 21.00 30.44
CA ALA A 268 8.13 22.13 30.76
C ALA A 268 9.44 21.66 31.41
N VAL A 269 10.54 22.43 31.21
CA VAL A 269 11.89 22.08 31.70
C VAL A 269 11.99 22.08 33.23
N ASN A 270 11.14 22.83 33.91
CA ASN A 270 11.10 22.94 35.38
C ASN A 270 10.13 21.95 36.05
N ILE A 271 9.53 21.06 35.28
CA ILE A 271 8.63 19.99 35.76
C ILE A 271 9.24 18.63 35.37
N VAL A 272 9.25 17.68 36.31
CA VAL A 272 9.57 16.28 36.02
C VAL A 272 8.53 15.71 35.05
N PRO A 273 8.88 15.21 33.87
CA PRO A 273 7.93 14.69 32.92
C PRO A 273 7.11 13.52 33.50
N SER A 274 5.78 13.69 33.60
CA SER A 274 4.86 12.67 34.10
C SER A 274 4.21 11.85 33.01
N GLU A 275 4.24 12.33 31.75
CA GLU A 275 3.74 11.59 30.58
C GLU A 275 4.68 11.70 29.40
N VAL A 276 5.03 10.56 28.80
CA VAL A 276 5.81 10.48 27.57
C VAL A 276 5.17 9.48 26.63
N ARG A 277 4.98 9.89 25.38
CA ARG A 277 4.38 9.04 24.34
C ARG A 277 5.36 8.79 23.22
N LEU A 278 5.32 7.56 22.69
CA LEU A 278 6.09 7.15 21.53
C LEU A 278 5.19 6.42 20.52
N GLU A 279 5.50 6.61 19.26
CA GLU A 279 5.04 5.75 18.17
C GLU A 279 6.20 4.89 17.67
N MET A 280 5.89 3.66 17.25
CA MET A 280 6.90 2.69 16.85
C MET A 280 6.41 1.80 15.72
N MET A 281 7.31 1.43 14.80
CA MET A 281 7.14 0.38 13.82
C MET A 281 8.17 -0.73 14.03
N ILE A 282 7.70 -1.97 14.05
CA ILE A 282 8.54 -3.17 14.07
C ILE A 282 8.37 -3.88 12.73
N ARG A 283 9.40 -3.82 11.89
CA ARG A 283 9.42 -4.45 10.56
C ARG A 283 10.21 -5.74 10.61
N ALA A 284 9.72 -6.77 9.87
CA ALA A 284 10.47 -7.99 9.65
C ALA A 284 9.97 -8.75 8.40
N ALA A 285 10.74 -9.77 7.98
CA ALA A 285 10.48 -10.56 6.78
C ALA A 285 9.39 -11.63 6.96
N SER A 286 8.97 -11.92 8.20
CA SER A 286 7.90 -12.88 8.51
C SER A 286 7.09 -12.44 9.72
N VAL A 287 5.88 -12.97 9.85
CA VAL A 287 5.02 -12.71 11.01
C VAL A 287 5.65 -13.23 12.30
N GLU A 288 6.31 -14.39 12.26
CA GLU A 288 7.03 -14.96 13.41
C GLU A 288 8.15 -14.03 13.88
N ALA A 289 8.90 -13.44 12.94
CA ALA A 289 9.95 -12.48 13.26
C ALA A 289 9.39 -11.17 13.82
N ILE A 290 8.23 -10.69 13.32
CA ILE A 290 7.52 -9.55 13.90
C ILE A 290 7.10 -9.84 15.33
N LYS A 291 6.52 -11.01 15.61
CA LYS A 291 6.11 -11.43 16.96
C LYS A 291 7.30 -11.55 17.92
N ASP A 292 8.40 -12.19 17.50
CA ASP A 292 9.62 -12.29 18.31
C ASP A 292 10.20 -10.92 18.65
N ALA A 293 10.30 -10.03 17.66
CA ALA A 293 10.78 -8.68 17.86
C ALA A 293 9.84 -7.86 18.77
N SER A 294 8.53 -8.01 18.60
CA SER A 294 7.50 -7.37 19.42
C SER A 294 7.63 -7.78 20.90
N MET A 295 7.77 -9.07 21.20
CA MET A 295 7.97 -9.55 22.57
C MET A 295 9.24 -8.99 23.21
N LYS A 296 10.34 -8.90 22.46
CA LYS A 296 11.60 -8.32 22.92
C LYS A 296 11.48 -6.82 23.22
N VAL A 297 10.79 -6.10 22.35
CA VAL A 297 10.48 -4.68 22.51
C VAL A 297 9.60 -4.45 23.74
N ASP A 298 8.54 -5.20 23.92
CA ASP A 298 7.65 -5.07 25.07
C ASP A 298 8.38 -5.31 26.39
N ARG A 299 9.26 -6.28 26.42
CA ARG A 299 10.10 -6.55 27.60
C ARG A 299 11.03 -5.39 27.91
N ALA A 300 11.62 -4.75 26.89
CA ALA A 300 12.49 -3.58 27.06
C ALA A 300 11.67 -2.37 27.56
N LEU A 301 10.47 -2.12 27.00
CA LEU A 301 9.58 -1.06 27.44
C LEU A 301 9.17 -1.21 28.91
N ARG A 302 8.74 -2.42 29.30
CA ARG A 302 8.41 -2.72 30.71
C ARG A 302 9.64 -2.62 31.62
N GLY A 303 10.81 -3.07 31.14
CA GLY A 303 12.07 -2.94 31.88
C GLY A 303 12.44 -1.48 32.19
N GLY A 304 12.31 -0.59 31.22
CA GLY A 304 12.54 0.85 31.41
C GLY A 304 11.56 1.47 32.44
N ALA A 305 10.29 1.11 32.37
CA ALA A 305 9.28 1.57 33.35
C ALA A 305 9.63 1.08 34.76
N ILE A 306 9.88 -0.20 34.94
CA ILE A 306 10.23 -0.82 36.25
C ILE A 306 11.48 -0.16 36.84
N ALA A 307 12.51 0.13 36.02
CA ALA A 307 13.76 0.71 36.49
C ALA A 307 13.59 2.05 37.19
N LEU A 308 12.59 2.85 36.81
CA LEU A 308 12.33 4.20 37.34
C LEU A 308 11.08 4.28 38.21
N GLY A 309 10.34 3.18 38.37
CA GLY A 309 9.06 3.17 39.08
C GLY A 309 7.92 3.85 38.29
N ALA A 310 8.03 3.92 36.99
CA ALA A 310 6.98 4.40 36.09
C ALA A 310 6.04 3.25 35.69
N GLU A 311 4.86 3.60 35.18
CA GLU A 311 3.97 2.68 34.48
C GLU A 311 4.17 2.80 32.98
N VAL A 312 3.86 1.73 32.22
CA VAL A 312 3.86 1.75 30.75
C VAL A 312 2.62 1.06 30.21
N GLU A 313 1.92 1.76 29.34
CA GLU A 313 0.85 1.21 28.52
C GLU A 313 1.36 0.98 27.11
N ILE A 314 1.14 -0.21 26.58
CA ILE A 314 1.58 -0.63 25.23
C ILE A 314 0.34 -1.08 24.48
N SER A 315 0.10 -0.49 23.31
CA SER A 315 -0.99 -0.87 22.42
C SER A 315 -0.41 -1.28 21.09
N ASN A 316 -0.70 -2.51 20.65
CA ASN A 316 -0.36 -2.99 19.32
C ASN A 316 -1.36 -2.44 18.30
N ILE A 317 -0.86 -2.09 17.12
CA ILE A 317 -1.65 -1.56 16.02
C ILE A 317 -1.41 -2.46 14.82
N PRO A 318 -2.47 -2.91 14.09
CA PRO A 318 -2.30 -3.62 12.84
C PRO A 318 -1.45 -2.79 11.88
N GLY A 319 -0.36 -3.36 11.41
CA GLY A 319 0.44 -2.81 10.32
C GLY A 319 0.08 -3.51 9.01
N TYR A 320 1.11 -3.88 8.21
CA TYR A 320 0.94 -4.59 6.95
C TYR A 320 1.67 -5.93 7.01
N LEU A 321 1.07 -6.97 6.41
CA LEU A 321 1.68 -8.31 6.39
C LEU A 321 2.99 -8.30 5.57
N PRO A 322 3.97 -9.14 5.93
CA PRO A 322 5.08 -9.45 5.02
C PRO A 322 4.53 -10.09 3.74
N SER A 323 4.96 -9.63 2.58
CA SER A 323 4.56 -10.31 1.35
C SER A 323 5.49 -11.49 1.08
N GLN A 324 4.92 -12.64 0.79
CA GLN A 324 5.64 -13.67 0.07
C GLN A 324 5.42 -13.40 -1.43
N MET A 325 6.50 -13.12 -2.15
CA MET A 325 6.41 -12.95 -3.59
C MET A 325 6.31 -14.33 -4.28
N GLN A 326 5.27 -15.09 -3.96
CA GLN A 326 4.81 -16.20 -4.77
C GLN A 326 3.70 -15.69 -5.69
N GLY A 327 4.09 -14.90 -6.68
CA GLY A 327 3.22 -14.70 -7.83
C GLY A 327 3.14 -16.01 -8.63
N SER A 328 2.03 -16.28 -9.28
CA SER A 328 1.99 -17.34 -10.30
C SER A 328 2.98 -17.01 -11.41
N ASP A 329 3.83 -17.99 -11.79
CA ASP A 329 4.74 -17.86 -12.93
C ASP A 329 3.98 -17.51 -14.21
N ALA A 330 2.75 -18.03 -14.36
CA ALA A 330 1.88 -17.72 -15.48
C ALA A 330 1.48 -16.23 -15.51
N LEU A 331 1.18 -15.65 -14.34
CA LEU A 331 0.84 -14.22 -14.23
C LEU A 331 2.04 -13.33 -14.55
N TRP A 332 3.25 -13.68 -14.04
CA TRP A 332 4.46 -12.94 -14.34
C TRP A 332 4.82 -13.02 -15.84
N ARG A 333 4.72 -14.23 -16.46
CA ARG A 333 4.92 -14.39 -17.91
C ARG A 333 3.94 -13.53 -18.71
N SER A 334 2.66 -13.53 -18.34
CA SER A 334 1.66 -12.69 -18.99
C SER A 334 2.02 -11.19 -18.95
N MET A 335 2.46 -10.70 -17.79
CA MET A 335 2.90 -9.31 -17.64
C MET A 335 4.12 -9.00 -18.51
N ARG A 336 5.14 -9.87 -18.47
CA ARG A 336 6.35 -9.74 -19.29
C ARG A 336 6.04 -9.75 -20.79
N ASP A 337 5.25 -10.73 -21.23
CA ASP A 337 4.98 -10.92 -22.66
C ASP A 337 4.14 -9.76 -23.22
N ASN A 338 3.18 -9.25 -22.44
CA ASN A 338 2.44 -8.03 -22.78
C ASN A 338 3.35 -6.79 -22.82
N ALA A 339 4.32 -6.67 -21.91
CA ALA A 339 5.26 -5.56 -21.95
C ALA A 339 6.09 -5.57 -23.24
N PHE A 340 6.63 -6.72 -23.66
CA PHE A 340 7.37 -6.86 -24.93
C PHE A 340 6.49 -6.75 -26.18
N GLU A 341 5.19 -7.09 -26.09
CA GLU A 341 4.26 -6.94 -27.21
C GLU A 341 3.89 -5.47 -27.46
N ILE A 342 3.80 -4.67 -26.37
CA ILE A 342 3.21 -3.32 -26.40
C ILE A 342 4.27 -2.22 -26.48
N PHE A 343 5.46 -2.43 -25.91
CA PHE A 343 6.49 -1.40 -25.77
C PHE A 343 7.80 -1.79 -26.42
N ASP A 344 8.59 -0.79 -26.80
CA ASP A 344 9.95 -0.98 -27.30
C ASP A 344 10.87 -1.48 -26.16
N GLU A 345 11.81 -2.37 -26.50
CA GLU A 345 12.71 -3.01 -25.53
C GLU A 345 13.54 -1.98 -24.73
N GLU A 346 13.90 -0.86 -25.37
CA GLU A 346 14.65 0.24 -24.73
C GLU A 346 13.87 0.97 -23.62
N ASP A 347 12.54 0.86 -23.63
CA ASP A 347 11.65 1.46 -22.63
C ASP A 347 11.43 0.55 -21.42
N LEU A 348 11.91 -0.69 -21.49
CA LEU A 348 11.61 -1.74 -20.52
C LEU A 348 12.80 -2.07 -19.61
N VAL A 349 12.47 -2.37 -18.36
CA VAL A 349 13.34 -3.15 -17.47
C VAL A 349 12.59 -4.45 -17.13
N VAL A 350 13.15 -5.59 -17.54
CA VAL A 350 12.55 -6.90 -17.31
C VAL A 350 13.52 -7.80 -16.55
N GLY A 351 13.01 -8.49 -15.51
CA GLY A 351 13.78 -9.43 -14.73
C GLY A 351 14.21 -8.91 -13.36
N THR A 352 15.13 -9.61 -12.71
CA THR A 352 15.63 -9.27 -11.37
C THR A 352 16.58 -8.06 -11.44
N ALA A 353 16.21 -6.97 -10.79
CA ALA A 353 17.04 -5.75 -10.74
C ALA A 353 18.32 -5.91 -9.90
N ASP A 354 18.40 -6.94 -9.04
CA ASP A 354 19.54 -7.16 -8.15
C ASP A 354 20.25 -8.48 -8.52
N PRO A 355 21.46 -8.40 -9.09
CA PRO A 355 22.30 -9.58 -9.35
C PRO A 355 22.93 -10.14 -8.07
N SER A 356 22.65 -9.57 -6.87
CA SER A 356 23.19 -10.06 -5.61
C SER A 356 22.75 -11.50 -5.34
N PRO A 357 23.70 -12.40 -5.00
CA PRO A 357 23.36 -13.75 -4.57
C PRO A 357 22.62 -13.78 -3.22
N ILE A 358 22.64 -12.68 -2.48
CA ILE A 358 21.90 -12.50 -1.24
C ILE A 358 20.64 -11.71 -1.54
N ARG A 359 19.53 -12.43 -1.75
CA ARG A 359 18.22 -11.83 -1.92
C ARG A 359 17.71 -11.37 -0.55
N THR A 360 17.87 -10.09 -0.24
CA THR A 360 17.27 -9.49 0.96
C THR A 360 15.82 -9.13 0.69
N PRO A 361 14.91 -9.31 1.66
CA PRO A 361 13.55 -8.85 1.55
C PRO A 361 13.48 -7.36 1.21
N HIS A 362 12.58 -6.96 0.33
CA HIS A 362 12.39 -5.55 -0.02
C HIS A 362 11.96 -4.76 1.21
N GLY A 363 12.61 -3.62 1.47
CA GLY A 363 12.40 -2.84 2.69
C GLY A 363 11.18 -1.91 2.67
N ALA A 364 10.61 -1.62 1.50
CA ALA A 364 9.37 -0.86 1.37
C ALA A 364 8.17 -1.75 1.71
N VAL A 365 7.15 -1.17 2.31
CA VAL A 365 5.96 -1.88 2.79
C VAL A 365 4.73 -1.12 2.31
N SER A 366 3.76 -1.86 1.81
CA SER A 366 2.46 -1.36 1.39
C SER A 366 1.37 -2.35 1.81
N ASP A 367 0.15 -1.90 2.00
CA ASP A 367 -1.00 -2.73 2.31
C ASP A 367 -1.42 -3.65 1.14
N ILE A 368 -0.84 -3.45 -0.06
CA ILE A 368 -0.93 -4.41 -1.17
C ILE A 368 -0.31 -5.77 -0.82
N ASN A 369 0.56 -5.83 0.19
CA ASN A 369 1.10 -7.09 0.71
C ASN A 369 -0.01 -7.96 1.32
N ASP A 370 -0.97 -7.34 2.01
CA ASP A 370 -2.11 -8.05 2.58
C ASP A 370 -2.97 -8.68 1.48
N VAL A 371 -3.19 -7.96 0.37
CA VAL A 371 -3.84 -8.52 -0.83
C VAL A 371 -3.02 -9.67 -1.41
N ALA A 372 -1.69 -9.52 -1.50
CA ALA A 372 -0.81 -10.57 -2.00
C ALA A 372 -0.74 -11.82 -1.11
N ASN A 373 -1.20 -11.78 0.13
CA ASN A 373 -1.30 -12.95 1.01
C ASN A 373 -2.61 -13.74 0.83
N ILE A 374 -3.63 -13.13 0.21
CA ILE A 374 -4.94 -13.76 0.03
C ILE A 374 -5.26 -14.14 -1.42
N MET A 375 -4.57 -13.56 -2.41
CA MET A 375 -4.79 -13.82 -3.83
C MET A 375 -3.56 -13.54 -4.70
N PRO A 376 -3.48 -14.08 -5.94
CA PRO A 376 -2.42 -13.73 -6.88
C PRO A 376 -2.40 -12.23 -7.17
N LYS A 377 -1.21 -11.65 -7.17
CA LYS A 377 -0.99 -10.23 -7.46
C LYS A 377 0.10 -10.05 -8.53
N ALA A 378 -0.14 -9.23 -9.54
CA ALA A 378 0.91 -8.66 -10.38
C ALA A 378 1.13 -7.19 -10.04
N SER A 379 2.39 -6.77 -10.03
CA SER A 379 2.77 -5.38 -9.83
C SER A 379 3.96 -5.02 -10.69
N PHE A 380 3.91 -3.85 -11.31
CA PHE A 380 5.00 -3.34 -12.14
C PHE A 380 5.37 -1.90 -11.77
N GLY A 381 6.60 -1.51 -12.10
CA GLY A 381 7.09 -0.15 -11.90
C GLY A 381 6.76 0.74 -13.09
N VAL A 382 6.51 2.02 -12.84
CA VAL A 382 6.19 3.04 -13.84
C VAL A 382 7.18 4.18 -13.70
N GLY A 383 7.81 4.60 -14.80
CA GLY A 383 8.68 5.77 -14.87
C GLY A 383 7.89 7.08 -15.02
N GLY A 384 8.58 8.11 -15.49
CA GLY A 384 7.96 9.42 -15.77
C GLY A 384 7.95 10.39 -14.59
N ALA A 385 8.47 9.99 -13.43
CA ALA A 385 8.68 10.86 -12.28
C ALA A 385 10.17 11.09 -12.00
N THR A 386 10.49 12.19 -11.34
CA THR A 386 11.84 12.60 -10.93
C THR A 386 11.87 13.01 -9.48
N GLY A 387 13.08 13.28 -8.95
CA GLY A 387 13.30 13.68 -7.56
C GLY A 387 13.41 12.49 -6.62
N VAL A 388 12.88 12.63 -5.43
CA VAL A 388 12.89 11.57 -4.38
C VAL A 388 11.46 11.38 -3.92
N GLY A 389 10.97 10.15 -3.93
CA GLY A 389 9.66 9.82 -3.38
C GLY A 389 9.54 10.25 -1.91
N HIS A 390 8.36 10.63 -1.46
CA HIS A 390 8.10 11.13 -0.10
C HIS A 390 8.91 12.40 0.26
N SER A 391 9.23 13.23 -0.75
CA SER A 391 10.00 14.44 -0.50
C SER A 391 9.50 15.63 -1.30
N ARG A 392 9.95 16.82 -0.92
CA ARG A 392 9.65 18.09 -1.61
C ARG A 392 10.18 18.18 -3.05
N SER A 393 10.97 17.23 -3.50
CA SER A 393 11.58 17.24 -4.84
C SER A 393 10.87 16.32 -5.84
N TYR A 394 9.87 15.55 -5.39
CA TYR A 394 9.12 14.65 -6.25
C TYR A 394 8.31 15.44 -7.29
N SER A 395 8.32 15.01 -8.54
CA SER A 395 7.52 15.62 -9.60
C SER A 395 7.28 14.65 -10.75
N ILE A 396 6.11 14.72 -11.37
CA ILE A 396 5.80 14.02 -12.62
C ILE A 396 6.31 14.87 -13.78
N VAL A 397 7.23 14.33 -14.58
CA VAL A 397 7.87 15.06 -15.69
C VAL A 397 7.47 14.53 -17.06
N ASP A 398 6.97 13.30 -17.14
CA ASP A 398 6.42 12.71 -18.36
C ASP A 398 5.06 12.07 -18.05
N LYS A 399 4.00 12.82 -18.32
CA LYS A 399 2.62 12.43 -18.02
C LYS A 399 2.13 11.26 -18.88
N TYR A 400 2.61 11.15 -20.12
CA TYR A 400 2.22 10.04 -20.98
C TYR A 400 2.80 8.72 -20.44
N VAL A 401 4.06 8.74 -20.03
CA VAL A 401 4.71 7.59 -19.39
C VAL A 401 4.04 7.25 -18.07
N ALA A 402 3.75 8.26 -17.23
CA ALA A 402 3.19 8.08 -15.90
C ALA A 402 1.73 7.59 -15.92
N TYR A 403 0.91 8.10 -16.86
CA TYR A 403 -0.54 7.93 -16.79
C TYR A 403 -1.11 7.06 -17.91
N VAL A 404 -0.53 7.07 -19.13
CA VAL A 404 -1.12 6.37 -20.29
C VAL A 404 -0.47 5.01 -20.54
N MET A 405 0.86 4.93 -20.53
CA MET A 405 1.56 3.66 -20.80
C MET A 405 1.15 2.52 -19.87
N PRO A 406 1.00 2.73 -18.55
CA PRO A 406 0.55 1.67 -17.64
C PRO A 406 -0.84 1.13 -17.97
N VAL A 407 -1.74 1.98 -18.48
CA VAL A 407 -3.08 1.55 -18.90
C VAL A 407 -3.01 0.53 -20.04
N LYS A 408 -2.09 0.71 -20.99
CA LYS A 408 -1.88 -0.26 -22.07
C LYS A 408 -1.44 -1.62 -21.54
N LEU A 409 -0.53 -1.64 -20.55
CA LEU A 409 -0.08 -2.89 -19.94
C LEU A 409 -1.21 -3.59 -19.19
N TYR A 410 -1.96 -2.85 -18.37
CA TYR A 410 -3.14 -3.39 -17.70
C TYR A 410 -4.17 -3.93 -18.68
N ALA A 411 -4.48 -3.18 -19.72
CA ALA A 411 -5.45 -3.57 -20.75
C ALA A 411 -5.01 -4.87 -21.46
N GLY A 412 -3.73 -4.98 -21.83
CA GLY A 412 -3.16 -6.18 -22.43
C GLY A 412 -3.25 -7.39 -21.50
N MET A 413 -2.90 -7.21 -20.21
CA MET A 413 -2.98 -8.28 -19.20
C MET A 413 -4.43 -8.71 -18.94
N VAL A 414 -5.35 -7.78 -18.74
CA VAL A 414 -6.79 -8.06 -18.55
C VAL A 414 -7.32 -8.84 -19.74
N PHE A 415 -7.01 -8.39 -20.96
CA PHE A 415 -7.43 -9.07 -22.17
C PHE A 415 -6.96 -10.52 -22.23
N ASP A 416 -5.66 -10.77 -21.98
CA ASP A 416 -5.12 -12.13 -22.03
C ASP A 416 -5.61 -13.04 -20.90
N LEU A 417 -5.78 -12.48 -19.68
CA LEU A 417 -6.31 -13.21 -18.54
C LEU A 417 -7.75 -13.70 -18.78
N LEU A 418 -8.59 -12.87 -19.41
CA LEU A 418 -10.00 -13.15 -19.60
C LEU A 418 -10.35 -13.75 -20.97
N TRP A 419 -9.37 -13.95 -21.86
CA TRP A 419 -9.58 -14.54 -23.19
C TRP A 419 -9.77 -16.05 -23.12
N ASP A 420 -10.55 -16.61 -24.10
CA ASP A 420 -10.69 -18.05 -24.37
C ASP A 420 -11.12 -18.86 -23.12
N GLY A 421 -12.26 -18.51 -22.54
CA GLY A 421 -12.76 -19.16 -21.32
C GLY A 421 -11.98 -18.77 -20.06
N ALA A 422 -11.25 -17.64 -20.10
CA ALA A 422 -10.38 -17.17 -19.03
C ALA A 422 -9.38 -18.25 -18.54
N LYS A 423 -8.86 -19.05 -19.48
CA LYS A 423 -7.96 -20.16 -19.17
C LYS A 423 -6.73 -19.72 -18.38
N LEU A 424 -6.15 -18.58 -18.77
CA LEU A 424 -4.96 -18.06 -18.11
C LEU A 424 -5.28 -17.62 -16.67
N ALA A 425 -6.37 -16.90 -16.46
CA ALA A 425 -6.75 -16.48 -15.10
C ALA A 425 -7.06 -17.69 -14.21
N ARG A 426 -7.71 -18.72 -14.72
CA ARG A 426 -7.97 -19.98 -13.98
C ARG A 426 -6.66 -20.69 -13.63
N GLN A 427 -5.71 -20.79 -14.55
CA GLN A 427 -4.39 -21.34 -14.28
C GLN A 427 -3.68 -20.56 -13.18
N VAL A 428 -3.69 -19.22 -13.23
CA VAL A 428 -3.07 -18.35 -12.23
C VAL A 428 -3.64 -18.60 -10.83
N THR A 429 -4.97 -18.74 -10.73
CA THR A 429 -5.64 -19.00 -9.45
C THR A 429 -5.40 -20.43 -8.93
N GLU A 430 -5.29 -21.42 -9.81
CA GLU A 430 -4.98 -22.81 -9.45
C GLU A 430 -3.52 -22.99 -8.99
N GLU A 431 -2.58 -22.21 -9.55
CA GLU A 431 -1.16 -22.24 -9.17
C GLU A 431 -0.88 -21.53 -7.85
N TYR A 432 -1.78 -20.65 -7.38
CA TYR A 432 -1.57 -19.82 -6.21
C TYR A 432 -2.07 -20.48 -4.93
N GLU A 433 -1.21 -20.51 -3.89
CA GLU A 433 -1.54 -20.97 -2.55
C GLU A 433 -1.56 -19.77 -1.58
N PRO A 434 -2.75 -19.34 -1.09
CA PRO A 434 -2.85 -18.19 -0.21
C PRO A 434 -2.22 -18.48 1.16
N GLN A 435 -1.46 -17.53 1.70
CA GLN A 435 -0.91 -17.60 3.06
C GLN A 435 -2.00 -17.49 4.12
N VAL A 436 -3.02 -16.71 3.82
CA VAL A 436 -4.18 -16.47 4.66
C VAL A 436 -5.42 -16.54 3.79
N THR A 437 -6.44 -17.27 4.24
CA THR A 437 -7.72 -17.26 3.55
C THR A 437 -8.44 -15.95 3.79
N LYS A 438 -9.22 -15.46 2.82
CA LYS A 438 -10.03 -14.23 2.96
C LYS A 438 -10.89 -14.27 4.23
N SER A 439 -11.58 -15.38 4.48
CA SER A 439 -12.41 -15.58 5.67
C SER A 439 -11.61 -15.69 6.98
N GLY A 440 -10.34 -16.09 6.92
CA GLY A 440 -9.42 -16.21 8.07
C GLY A 440 -8.66 -14.91 8.38
N TYR A 441 -8.70 -13.92 7.51
CA TYR A 441 -7.84 -12.74 7.58
C TYR A 441 -7.97 -11.96 8.90
N MET A 442 -9.19 -11.71 9.36
CA MET A 442 -9.42 -11.00 10.63
C MET A 442 -8.94 -11.80 11.85
N ALA A 443 -9.11 -13.12 11.84
CA ALA A 443 -8.62 -13.98 12.92
C ALA A 443 -7.09 -14.02 12.96
N TYR A 444 -6.46 -14.03 11.78
CA TYR A 444 -5.00 -14.01 11.65
C TYR A 444 -4.39 -12.71 12.22
N TRP A 445 -4.96 -11.55 11.90
CA TRP A 445 -4.51 -10.27 12.47
C TRP A 445 -4.72 -10.18 13.98
N LYS A 446 -5.84 -10.68 14.51
CA LYS A 446 -6.06 -10.75 15.96
C LYS A 446 -4.99 -11.58 16.66
N ASP A 447 -4.62 -12.75 16.11
CA ASP A 447 -3.54 -13.57 16.63
C ASP A 447 -2.16 -12.86 16.61
N ILE A 448 -1.88 -12.06 15.58
CA ILE A 448 -0.65 -11.25 15.52
C ILE A 448 -0.63 -10.17 16.62
N LEU A 449 -1.77 -9.55 16.89
CA LEU A 449 -1.86 -8.43 17.85
C LEU A 449 -1.85 -8.91 19.30
N GLU A 450 -2.34 -10.12 19.56
CA GLU A 450 -2.40 -10.73 20.89
C GLU A 450 -1.08 -11.45 21.29
N GLY A 451 -0.28 -11.85 20.32
CA GLY A 451 0.97 -12.62 20.50
C GLY A 451 2.17 -11.81 20.80
#